data_19dd2fe17e67c338c2facd5966dcc03d
#
_entry.id   19dd2fe17e67c338c2facd5966dcc03d
#
_cell.length_a   1.000
_cell.length_b   1.000
_cell.length_c   1.000
_cell.angle_alpha   90.00
_cell.angle_beta   90.00
_cell.angle_gamma   90.00
#
_symmetry.space_group_name_H-M   'P 1'
#
loop_
_entity.id
_entity.type
_entity.pdbx_description
1 polymer ?
#
loop_
_entity_poly.entity_id
_entity_poly.type
_entity_poly.pdbx_seq_one_letter_code
_entity_poly.pdbx_strand_id
1 'polypeptide(L)'
;KSTKFFHGNMVQSSYQLLNTLGLDKAQAEELLKPSFDYISLIRNDVEFMRYHFSDAYAREKDGEEKKVPDGLAERADVIFKLLYSCSFFDYTALYANFRNDVVSGLKSNLCRGHILLNGTNATLFGNGPELLKYIAGEDITSELEQGQIRCQRFENKAKLLCARSPHITMGNLYCVENN
;
A
#
# COMPACT_ATOMS: atom_id res chain seq x y z
N LYS A 1 -8.91 1.24 -2.76
CA LYS A 1 -8.33 2.09 -1.69
C LYS A 1 -6.96 2.56 -2.15
N SER A 2 -6.75 3.88 -2.25
CA SER A 2 -5.41 4.41 -2.50
C SER A 2 -4.49 4.07 -1.31
N THR A 3 -3.22 3.80 -1.57
CA THR A 3 -2.23 3.58 -0.52
C THR A 3 -1.50 4.88 -0.22
N LYS A 4 -1.02 5.05 1.01
CA LYS A 4 -0.22 6.21 1.42
C LYS A 4 1.28 5.97 1.33
N PHE A 5 1.69 4.74 1.04
CA PHE A 5 3.10 4.36 1.05
C PHE A 5 3.74 4.70 -0.28
N PHE A 6 4.87 5.42 -0.25
CA PHE A 6 5.64 5.82 -1.43
C PHE A 6 4.76 6.40 -2.56
N HIS A 7 3.94 7.42 -2.24
CA HIS A 7 3.03 8.09 -3.18
C HIS A 7 2.04 7.15 -3.88
N GLY A 8 1.57 6.12 -3.17
CA GLY A 8 0.65 5.12 -3.73
C GLY A 8 1.32 4.00 -4.51
N ASN A 9 2.65 4.00 -4.59
CA ASN A 9 3.39 2.95 -5.31
C ASN A 9 3.55 1.66 -4.52
N MET A 10 3.32 1.68 -3.22
CA MET A 10 3.41 0.52 -2.36
C MET A 10 2.08 0.24 -1.67
N VAL A 11 1.79 -1.03 -1.46
CA VAL A 11 0.64 -1.51 -0.71
C VAL A 11 1.11 -2.33 0.48
N GLN A 12 0.40 -2.21 1.59
CA GLN A 12 0.65 -3.07 2.73
C GLN A 12 -0.03 -4.42 2.52
N SER A 13 0.76 -5.50 2.57
CA SER A 13 0.26 -6.86 2.39
C SER A 13 -0.59 -7.36 3.55
N SER A 14 -1.36 -8.41 3.29
CA SER A 14 -1.91 -9.25 4.36
C SER A 14 -0.83 -10.20 4.88
N TYR A 15 -0.78 -10.41 6.20
CA TYR A 15 0.09 -11.42 6.83
C TYR A 15 -0.10 -12.84 6.23
N GLN A 16 -1.28 -13.14 5.75
CA GLN A 16 -1.62 -14.42 5.14
C GLN A 16 -0.80 -14.71 3.87
N LEU A 17 -0.41 -13.67 3.13
CA LEU A 17 0.43 -13.82 1.94
C LEU A 17 1.78 -14.44 2.31
N LEU A 18 2.43 -13.94 3.36
CA LEU A 18 3.73 -14.46 3.81
C LEU A 18 3.65 -15.90 4.29
N ASN A 19 2.58 -16.28 4.98
CA ASN A 19 2.38 -17.65 5.44
C ASN A 19 2.21 -18.65 4.29
N THR A 20 1.77 -18.17 3.12
CA THR A 20 1.55 -19.02 1.96
C THR A 20 2.82 -19.18 1.11
N LEU A 21 3.75 -18.22 1.21
CA LEU A 21 5.00 -18.25 0.45
C LEU A 21 6.07 -19.02 1.25
N GLY A 22 6.62 -20.06 0.69
CA GLY A 22 7.76 -20.79 1.26
C GLY A 22 9.08 -20.10 0.97
N LEU A 23 9.32 -18.94 1.60
CA LEU A 23 10.51 -18.11 1.36
C LEU A 23 11.73 -18.62 2.13
N ASP A 24 12.89 -18.63 1.49
CA ASP A 24 14.16 -18.73 2.18
C ASP A 24 14.56 -17.38 2.83
N LYS A 25 15.64 -17.40 3.63
CA LYS A 25 16.09 -16.22 4.36
C LYS A 25 16.48 -15.06 3.43
N ALA A 26 17.17 -15.34 2.33
CA ALA A 26 17.64 -14.31 1.40
C ALA A 26 16.46 -13.64 0.67
N GLN A 27 15.50 -14.44 0.22
CA GLN A 27 14.27 -13.96 -0.40
C GLN A 27 13.44 -13.14 0.59
N ALA A 28 13.37 -13.55 1.85
CA ALA A 28 12.66 -12.80 2.88
C ALA A 28 13.34 -11.46 3.17
N GLU A 29 14.66 -11.39 3.25
CA GLU A 29 15.41 -10.14 3.43
C GLU A 29 15.19 -9.18 2.27
N GLU A 30 15.21 -9.65 1.01
CA GLU A 30 14.92 -8.84 -0.17
C GLU A 30 13.48 -8.30 -0.15
N LEU A 31 12.52 -9.15 0.18
CA LEU A 31 11.10 -8.80 0.23
C LEU A 31 10.79 -7.77 1.33
N LEU A 32 11.51 -7.82 2.45
CA LEU A 32 11.33 -6.91 3.57
C LEU A 32 12.03 -5.56 3.39
N LYS A 33 13.00 -5.47 2.47
CA LYS A 33 13.81 -4.26 2.26
C LYS A 33 12.98 -2.99 2.10
N PRO A 34 11.92 -2.92 1.26
CA PRO A 34 11.12 -1.71 1.13
C PRO A 34 10.48 -1.26 2.44
N SER A 35 10.10 -2.21 3.30
CA SER A 35 9.52 -1.91 4.61
C SER A 35 10.56 -1.33 5.58
N PHE A 36 11.79 -1.85 5.56
CA PHE A 36 12.89 -1.31 6.36
C PHE A 36 13.31 0.08 5.87
N ASP A 37 13.40 0.28 4.55
CA ASP A 37 13.73 1.56 3.94
C ASP A 37 12.68 2.61 4.33
N TYR A 38 11.40 2.27 4.28
CA TYR A 38 10.31 3.15 4.69
C TYR A 38 10.42 3.55 6.17
N ILE A 39 10.65 2.60 7.06
CA ILE A 39 10.83 2.85 8.51
C ILE A 39 12.06 3.73 8.76
N SER A 40 13.15 3.49 8.01
CA SER A 40 14.37 4.30 8.09
C SER A 40 14.13 5.75 7.66
N LEU A 41 13.39 5.98 6.58
CA LEU A 41 13.00 7.31 6.11
C LEU A 41 12.15 8.03 7.15
N ILE A 42 11.11 7.39 7.68
CA ILE A 42 10.28 7.96 8.76
C ILE A 42 11.10 8.34 9.98
N ARG A 43 12.12 7.54 10.31
CA ARG A 43 12.97 7.79 11.49
C ARG A 43 13.92 8.95 11.31
N ASN A 44 14.49 9.11 10.10
CA ASN A 44 15.64 9.97 9.87
C ASN A 44 15.31 11.24 9.07
N ASP A 45 14.15 11.30 8.42
CA ASP A 45 13.77 12.38 7.53
C ASP A 45 12.44 13.01 7.98
N VAL A 46 12.51 14.28 8.38
CA VAL A 46 11.34 15.08 8.83
C VAL A 46 10.39 15.36 7.67
N GLU A 47 10.91 15.61 6.48
CA GLU A 47 10.08 15.86 5.29
C GLU A 47 9.32 14.59 4.90
N PHE A 48 9.96 13.43 5.04
CA PHE A 48 9.28 12.17 4.81
C PHE A 48 8.21 11.88 5.88
N MET A 49 8.41 12.31 7.11
CA MET A 49 7.38 12.27 8.15
C MET A 49 6.20 13.18 7.80
N ARG A 50 6.46 14.40 7.31
CA ARG A 50 5.41 15.31 6.81
C ARG A 50 4.62 14.68 5.68
N TYR A 51 5.32 14.08 4.70
CA TYR A 51 4.71 13.35 3.61
C TYR A 51 3.82 12.19 4.12
N HIS A 52 4.29 11.38 5.06
CA HIS A 52 3.53 10.26 5.61
C HIS A 52 2.17 10.66 6.19
N PHE A 53 2.09 11.84 6.77
CA PHE A 53 0.86 12.38 7.35
C PHE A 53 0.06 13.27 6.38
N SER A 54 0.67 13.86 5.35
CA SER A 54 -0.02 14.72 4.38
C SER A 54 -1.16 14.01 3.66
N ASP A 55 -0.95 12.74 3.30
CA ASP A 55 -1.97 11.89 2.66
C ASP A 55 -3.14 11.57 3.60
N ALA A 56 -2.90 11.50 4.91
CA ALA A 56 -3.99 11.35 5.87
C ALA A 56 -4.86 12.62 5.92
N TYR A 57 -4.24 13.79 5.77
CA TYR A 57 -4.90 15.10 5.75
C TYR A 57 -5.67 15.38 4.46
N ALA A 58 -5.12 14.99 3.32
CA ALA A 58 -5.78 15.18 2.03
C ALA A 58 -7.12 14.43 1.93
N ARG A 59 -7.24 13.31 2.63
CA ARG A 59 -8.47 12.49 2.65
C ARG A 59 -9.58 13.06 3.53
N GLU A 60 -9.24 13.85 4.53
CA GLU A 60 -10.23 14.55 5.35
C GLU A 60 -11.01 15.61 4.54
N LYS A 61 -10.39 16.17 3.49
CA LYS A 61 -11.04 17.14 2.59
C LYS A 61 -12.06 16.51 1.63
N ASP A 62 -11.98 15.21 1.38
CA ASP A 62 -12.89 14.50 0.45
C ASP A 62 -14.13 13.90 1.12
N GLY A 63 -14.43 14.26 2.37
CA GLY A 63 -15.71 13.96 3.03
C GLY A 63 -15.89 12.53 3.54
N GLU A 64 -14.85 11.70 3.55
CA GLU A 64 -14.87 10.40 4.23
C GLU A 64 -14.49 10.56 5.71
N GLU A 65 -15.49 10.62 6.60
CA GLU A 65 -15.28 10.52 8.03
C GLU A 65 -14.59 9.19 8.38
N LYS A 66 -13.27 9.24 8.58
CA LYS A 66 -12.58 8.13 9.25
C LYS A 66 -12.84 8.23 10.74
N LYS A 67 -13.52 7.24 11.30
CA LYS A 67 -13.45 6.94 12.74
C LYS A 67 -12.03 6.50 13.10
N VAL A 68 -11.18 7.46 13.35
CA VAL A 68 -9.88 7.22 14.01
C VAL A 68 -10.16 7.22 15.51
N PRO A 69 -9.55 6.31 16.31
CA PRO A 69 -9.70 6.34 17.77
C PRO A 69 -9.33 7.72 18.31
N ASP A 70 -10.21 8.31 19.08
CA ASP A 70 -10.29 9.74 19.44
C ASP A 70 -9.02 10.41 20.03
N GLY A 71 -8.03 9.67 20.46
CA GLY A 71 -6.84 10.31 21.07
C GLY A 71 -5.60 10.41 20.17
N LEU A 72 -5.45 9.51 19.17
CA LEU A 72 -4.26 9.48 18.31
C LEU A 72 -4.39 10.37 17.08
N ALA A 73 -5.60 10.56 16.58
CA ALA A 73 -5.88 11.45 15.47
C ALA A 73 -5.65 12.90 15.83
N GLU A 74 -6.17 13.35 16.96
CA GLU A 74 -5.98 14.71 17.47
C GLU A 74 -4.51 15.02 17.72
N ARG A 75 -3.76 14.07 18.29
CA ARG A 75 -2.32 14.24 18.54
C ARG A 75 -1.52 14.34 17.24
N ALA A 76 -1.80 13.47 16.26
CA ALA A 76 -1.12 13.50 14.97
C ALA A 76 -1.41 14.81 14.21
N ASP A 77 -2.64 15.30 14.30
CA ASP A 77 -3.10 16.55 13.74
C ASP A 77 -2.36 17.77 14.29
N VAL A 78 -2.27 17.85 15.61
CA VAL A 78 -1.55 18.93 16.29
C VAL A 78 -0.05 18.89 15.92
N ILE A 79 0.57 17.72 15.95
CA ILE A 79 1.98 17.57 15.60
C ILE A 79 2.24 17.92 14.15
N PHE A 80 1.35 17.52 13.24
CA PHE A 80 1.46 17.88 11.83
C PHE A 80 1.40 19.40 11.63
N LYS A 81 0.45 20.09 12.26
CA LYS A 81 0.36 21.55 12.24
C LYS A 81 1.62 22.22 12.79
N LEU A 82 2.15 21.70 13.90
CA LEU A 82 3.38 22.21 14.50
C LEU A 82 4.61 22.01 13.62
N LEU A 83 4.72 20.88 12.90
CA LEU A 83 5.80 20.62 11.95
C LEU A 83 5.82 21.63 10.78
N TYR A 84 4.65 22.17 10.40
CA TYR A 84 4.57 23.18 9.34
C TYR A 84 4.72 24.63 9.84
N SER A 85 4.30 24.90 11.08
CA SER A 85 4.28 26.27 11.62
C SER A 85 5.53 26.64 12.42
N CYS A 86 6.31 25.64 12.87
CA CYS A 86 7.47 25.86 13.73
C CYS A 86 8.70 25.14 13.19
N SER A 87 9.70 25.90 12.71
CA SER A 87 10.92 25.38 12.11
C SER A 87 11.85 24.62 13.07
N PHE A 88 11.65 24.76 14.37
CA PHE A 88 12.45 24.09 15.39
C PHE A 88 11.71 22.95 16.10
N PHE A 89 10.49 22.64 15.66
CA PHE A 89 9.66 21.65 16.33
C PHE A 89 10.27 20.23 16.28
N ASP A 90 10.96 19.90 15.20
CA ASP A 90 11.65 18.61 15.00
C ASP A 90 12.76 18.33 16.01
N TYR A 91 13.29 19.37 16.70
CA TYR A 91 14.28 19.23 17.78
C TYR A 91 13.64 19.02 19.16
N THR A 92 12.33 19.04 19.27
CA THR A 92 11.64 18.90 20.55
C THR A 92 11.50 17.44 20.99
N ALA A 93 11.47 17.23 22.32
CA ALA A 93 11.18 15.91 22.89
C ALA A 93 9.77 15.41 22.51
N LEU A 94 8.82 16.31 22.32
CA LEU A 94 7.46 15.96 21.89
C LEU A 94 7.46 15.32 20.51
N TYR A 95 8.18 15.91 19.55
CA TYR A 95 8.33 15.33 18.23
C TYR A 95 9.11 13.99 18.27
N ALA A 96 10.19 13.93 19.04
CA ALA A 96 10.98 12.70 19.18
C ALA A 96 10.14 11.54 19.72
N ASN A 97 9.31 11.77 20.73
CA ASN A 97 8.39 10.77 21.27
C ASN A 97 7.35 10.34 20.23
N PHE A 98 6.73 11.30 19.55
CA PHE A 98 5.77 11.00 18.48
C PHE A 98 6.38 10.16 17.36
N ARG A 99 7.58 10.55 16.90
CA ARG A 99 8.33 9.78 15.87
C ARG A 99 8.58 8.35 16.33
N ASN A 100 9.00 8.17 17.59
CA ASN A 100 9.24 6.84 18.14
C ASN A 100 7.96 6.00 18.21
N ASP A 101 6.82 6.59 18.55
CA ASP A 101 5.52 5.93 18.56
C ASP A 101 5.12 5.46 17.14
N VAL A 102 5.29 6.33 16.13
CA VAL A 102 5.03 6.00 14.72
C VAL A 102 5.94 4.85 14.25
N VAL A 103 7.24 4.94 14.51
CA VAL A 103 8.22 3.90 14.16
C VAL A 103 7.88 2.58 14.85
N SER A 104 7.50 2.62 16.13
CA SER A 104 7.09 1.44 16.89
C SER A 104 5.84 0.78 16.29
N GLY A 105 4.85 1.58 15.91
CA GLY A 105 3.65 1.11 15.22
C GLY A 105 3.96 0.42 13.87
N LEU A 106 4.83 1.03 13.06
CA LEU A 106 5.26 0.44 11.78
C LEU A 106 6.03 -0.88 11.99
N LYS A 107 6.94 -0.92 12.97
CA LYS A 107 7.65 -2.16 13.33
C LYS A 107 6.70 -3.25 13.81
N SER A 108 5.73 -2.90 14.65
CA SER A 108 4.72 -3.85 15.13
C SER A 108 3.91 -4.44 13.98
N ASN A 109 3.52 -3.61 13.00
CA ASN A 109 2.84 -4.08 11.79
C ASN A 109 3.73 -5.03 10.96
N LEU A 110 5.01 -4.67 10.81
CA LEU A 110 5.99 -5.50 10.12
C LEU A 110 6.16 -6.88 10.80
N CYS A 111 6.27 -6.90 12.13
CA CYS A 111 6.35 -8.15 12.91
C CYS A 111 5.09 -9.01 12.79
N ARG A 112 3.94 -8.39 12.48
CA ARG A 112 2.69 -9.11 12.20
C ARG A 112 2.57 -9.56 10.75
N GLY A 113 3.60 -9.40 9.93
CA GLY A 113 3.60 -9.80 8.52
C GLY A 113 2.96 -8.82 7.56
N HIS A 114 2.69 -7.59 8.00
CA HIS A 114 2.21 -6.53 7.12
C HIS A 114 3.39 -5.80 6.48
N ILE A 115 3.87 -6.31 5.37
CA ILE A 115 5.02 -5.78 4.63
C ILE A 115 4.59 -4.85 3.50
N LEU A 116 5.47 -3.97 3.09
CA LEU A 116 5.25 -3.10 1.93
C LEU A 116 5.70 -3.80 0.65
N LEU A 117 4.80 -3.88 -0.31
CA LEU A 117 5.03 -4.49 -1.62
C LEU A 117 4.71 -3.49 -2.74
N ASN A 118 5.46 -3.58 -3.83
CA ASN A 118 5.06 -2.92 -5.07
C ASN A 118 3.79 -3.59 -5.59
N GLY A 119 2.68 -2.91 -5.47
CA GLY A 119 1.39 -3.51 -5.75
C GLY A 119 0.24 -2.52 -5.62
N THR A 120 -0.95 -3.02 -5.84
CA THR A 120 -2.18 -2.25 -5.65
C THR A 120 -3.31 -3.15 -5.19
N ASN A 121 -4.24 -2.57 -4.44
CA ASN A 121 -5.52 -3.22 -4.20
C ASN A 121 -6.44 -2.90 -5.38
N ALA A 122 -6.92 -3.91 -6.05
CA ALA A 122 -7.79 -3.76 -7.20
C ALA A 122 -9.05 -4.61 -7.06
N THR A 123 -10.12 -4.19 -7.72
CA THR A 123 -11.29 -5.01 -7.93
C THR A 123 -11.20 -5.63 -9.32
N LEU A 124 -11.33 -6.95 -9.37
CA LEU A 124 -11.33 -7.66 -10.65
C LEU A 124 -12.69 -7.47 -11.32
N PHE A 125 -12.67 -6.93 -12.53
CA PHE A 125 -13.83 -6.83 -13.41
C PHE A 125 -13.70 -7.83 -14.56
N GLY A 126 -14.86 -8.27 -15.10
CA GLY A 126 -14.90 -8.99 -16.36
C GLY A 126 -14.43 -8.10 -17.52
N ASN A 127 -14.22 -8.71 -18.69
CA ASN A 127 -13.78 -7.99 -19.88
C ASN A 127 -14.90 -7.06 -20.41
N GLY A 128 -14.86 -5.80 -20.03
CA GLY A 128 -15.86 -4.79 -20.44
C GLY A 128 -15.94 -4.57 -21.95
N PRO A 129 -14.81 -4.48 -22.69
CA PRO A 129 -14.82 -4.39 -24.15
C PRO A 129 -15.53 -5.54 -24.86
N GLU A 130 -15.32 -6.77 -24.42
CA GLU A 130 -16.02 -7.93 -24.97
C GLU A 130 -17.53 -7.88 -24.71
N LEU A 131 -17.92 -7.45 -23.49
CA LEU A 131 -19.32 -7.26 -23.16
C LEU A 131 -19.98 -6.19 -24.05
N LEU A 132 -19.27 -5.09 -24.32
CA LEU A 132 -19.78 -4.03 -25.21
C LEU A 132 -19.92 -4.52 -26.64
N LYS A 133 -18.95 -5.27 -27.18
CA LYS A 133 -19.03 -5.89 -28.51
C LYS A 133 -20.23 -6.85 -28.58
N TYR A 134 -20.44 -7.67 -27.55
CA TYR A 134 -21.59 -8.57 -27.49
C TYR A 134 -22.92 -7.81 -27.54
N ILE A 135 -23.05 -6.72 -26.77
CA ILE A 135 -24.28 -5.89 -26.76
C ILE A 135 -24.50 -5.20 -28.11
N ALA A 136 -23.40 -4.78 -28.77
CA ALA A 136 -23.47 -4.14 -30.09
C ALA A 136 -23.75 -5.13 -31.24
N GLY A 137 -23.77 -6.42 -30.98
CA GLY A 137 -23.94 -7.46 -32.01
C GLY A 137 -22.71 -7.65 -32.89
N GLU A 138 -21.53 -7.23 -32.42
CA GLU A 138 -20.24 -7.41 -33.10
C GLU A 138 -19.61 -8.76 -32.75
N ASP A 139 -18.71 -9.22 -33.60
CA ASP A 139 -17.93 -10.44 -33.33
C ASP A 139 -17.07 -10.28 -32.08
N ILE A 140 -17.23 -11.20 -31.12
CA ILE A 140 -16.48 -11.21 -29.87
C ILE A 140 -15.09 -11.74 -30.17
N THR A 141 -14.12 -10.82 -30.26
CA THR A 141 -12.69 -11.15 -30.27
C THR A 141 -12.11 -10.85 -28.90
N SER A 142 -11.54 -11.86 -28.23
CA SER A 142 -10.88 -11.65 -26.97
C SER A 142 -9.58 -10.85 -27.17
N GLU A 143 -9.46 -9.74 -26.42
CA GLU A 143 -8.23 -8.94 -26.40
C GLU A 143 -7.23 -9.45 -25.35
N LEU A 144 -7.70 -10.30 -24.45
CA LEU A 144 -6.91 -10.90 -23.40
C LEU A 144 -6.88 -12.42 -23.56
N GLU A 145 -5.69 -12.99 -23.49
CA GLU A 145 -5.51 -14.43 -23.47
C GLU A 145 -5.63 -14.99 -22.06
N GLN A 146 -5.74 -16.31 -21.95
CA GLN A 146 -5.76 -16.95 -20.64
C GLN A 146 -4.47 -16.66 -19.89
N GLY A 147 -4.60 -16.18 -18.64
CA GLY A 147 -3.46 -15.78 -17.82
C GLY A 147 -3.04 -14.32 -17.99
N GLN A 148 -3.77 -13.55 -18.76
CA GLN A 148 -3.53 -12.12 -18.91
C GLN A 148 -4.55 -11.27 -18.15
N ILE A 149 -4.10 -10.12 -17.70
CA ILE A 149 -4.94 -9.06 -17.11
C ILE A 149 -4.55 -7.72 -17.73
N ARG A 150 -5.42 -6.73 -17.62
CA ARG A 150 -5.10 -5.34 -17.96
C ARG A 150 -5.18 -4.46 -16.73
N CYS A 151 -4.02 -3.93 -16.32
CA CYS A 151 -3.91 -2.99 -15.24
C CYS A 151 -3.01 -1.82 -15.68
N GLN A 152 -3.58 -0.61 -15.80
CA GLN A 152 -2.86 0.57 -16.27
C GLN A 152 -1.68 1.00 -15.39
N ARG A 153 -1.62 0.50 -14.16
CA ARG A 153 -0.56 0.82 -13.22
C ARG A 153 0.77 0.15 -13.57
N PHE A 154 0.74 -1.02 -14.19
CA PHE A 154 1.92 -1.81 -14.47
C PHE A 154 2.23 -1.77 -15.96
N GLU A 155 3.50 -1.93 -16.28
CA GLU A 155 3.96 -1.98 -17.68
C GLU A 155 3.40 -3.22 -18.40
N ASN A 156 3.24 -3.10 -19.71
CA ASN A 156 2.85 -4.22 -20.56
C ASN A 156 3.89 -5.34 -20.46
N LYS A 157 3.42 -6.58 -20.46
CA LYS A 157 4.22 -7.80 -20.29
C LYS A 157 4.87 -7.95 -18.90
N ALA A 158 4.52 -7.08 -17.93
CA ALA A 158 4.94 -7.28 -16.56
C ALA A 158 4.30 -8.54 -15.97
N LYS A 159 5.11 -9.37 -15.32
CA LYS A 159 4.61 -10.52 -14.56
C LYS A 159 4.13 -10.07 -13.21
N LEU A 160 2.88 -10.37 -12.90
CA LEU A 160 2.20 -9.93 -11.68
C LEU A 160 1.74 -11.14 -10.89
N LEU A 161 1.83 -11.04 -9.57
CA LEU A 161 1.22 -11.98 -8.65
C LEU A 161 -0.13 -11.43 -8.18
N CYS A 162 -1.22 -12.03 -8.64
CA CYS A 162 -2.56 -11.75 -8.16
C CYS A 162 -2.84 -12.59 -6.92
N ALA A 163 -3.22 -11.93 -5.84
CA ALA A 163 -3.55 -12.55 -4.58
C ALA A 163 -4.99 -12.23 -4.19
N ARG A 164 -5.83 -13.26 -4.07
CA ARG A 164 -7.23 -13.13 -3.66
C ARG A 164 -7.37 -13.25 -2.15
N SER A 165 -7.97 -12.28 -1.51
CA SER A 165 -8.32 -12.37 -0.08
C SER A 165 -9.63 -13.16 0.11
N PRO A 166 -9.72 -14.03 1.11
CA PRO A 166 -8.68 -14.43 2.07
C PRO A 166 -7.64 -15.38 1.47
N HIS A 167 -6.36 -15.23 1.86
CA HIS A 167 -5.26 -16.09 1.40
C HIS A 167 -5.16 -17.32 2.30
N ILE A 168 -5.97 -18.33 2.04
CA ILE A 168 -6.00 -19.56 2.86
C ILE A 168 -5.10 -20.65 2.27
N THR A 169 -4.96 -20.67 0.96
CA THR A 169 -4.19 -21.68 0.22
C THR A 169 -3.45 -21.07 -0.97
N MET A 170 -2.48 -21.80 -1.53
CA MET A 170 -1.79 -21.43 -2.77
C MET A 170 -2.75 -21.25 -3.95
N GLY A 171 -3.92 -21.87 -3.94
CA GLY A 171 -4.96 -21.68 -4.97
C GLY A 171 -5.55 -20.26 -5.01
N ASN A 172 -5.26 -19.41 -4.02
CA ASN A 172 -5.63 -18.00 -4.03
C ASN A 172 -4.54 -17.09 -4.62
N LEU A 173 -3.43 -17.66 -5.08
CA LEU A 173 -2.34 -16.97 -5.76
C LEU A 173 -2.30 -17.40 -7.22
N TYR A 174 -2.21 -16.43 -8.11
CA TYR A 174 -2.13 -16.70 -9.55
C TYR A 174 -1.15 -15.73 -10.23
N CYS A 175 -0.20 -16.29 -10.97
CA CYS A 175 0.72 -15.49 -11.78
C CYS A 175 0.07 -15.15 -13.10
N VAL A 176 0.07 -13.87 -13.45
CA VAL A 176 -0.51 -13.33 -14.67
C VAL A 176 0.46 -12.40 -15.36
N GLU A 177 0.23 -12.17 -16.65
CA GLU A 177 0.93 -11.16 -17.44
C GLU A 177 0.02 -9.96 -17.66
N ASN A 178 0.57 -8.76 -17.52
CA ASN A 178 -0.16 -7.52 -17.82
C ASN A 178 -0.12 -7.26 -19.33
N ASN A 179 -1.29 -6.96 -19.90
CA ASN A 179 -1.43 -6.66 -21.35
C ASN A 179 -1.87 -5.21 -21.57
#